data_7da7aca700c49132c4e583838e9f79f0
#
_entry.id   7da7aca700c49132c4e583838e9f79f0
#
_cell.length_a   1.000
_cell.length_b   1.000
_cell.length_c   1.000
_cell.angle_alpha   90.00
_cell.angle_beta   90.00
_cell.angle_gamma   90.00
#
_symmetry.space_group_name_H-M   'P 1'
#
loop_
_entity.id
_entity.type
_entity.pdbx_description
1 polymer ?
#
loop_
_entity_poly.entity_id
_entity_poly.type
_entity_poly.pdbx_seq_one_letter_code
_entity_poly.pdbx_strand_id
1 'polypeptide(L)'
;MLKVKANEQKIKIGKYADTYRYVMAPELYATLNQNKVIKEAALRSGISKGVMQAAWDAAGEVIKAWATEGHSVAIPGLGSMRFGLRAKSVANVNEVKAGLIRSRRIIFTPTTDLKEELADTAIQITCYDRNGQEVKRVTSADEGIIEDPEQPETPDPNQNGGNTGGNGNGGNGGDGDSDE
;
A
#
# COMPACT_ATOMS: atom_id res chain seq x y z
N MET A 1 -5.00 1.62 19.69
CA MET A 1 -4.06 2.73 19.47
C MET A 1 -2.77 2.17 18.89
N LEU A 2 -2.38 2.67 17.73
CA LEU A 2 -1.14 2.30 17.06
C LEU A 2 0.01 3.18 17.56
N LYS A 3 1.19 2.58 17.73
CA LYS A 3 2.38 3.32 18.13
C LYS A 3 3.34 3.47 16.96
N VAL A 4 3.87 4.68 16.78
CA VAL A 4 4.82 5.04 15.74
C VAL A 4 6.03 5.71 16.38
N LYS A 5 7.22 5.34 15.94
CA LYS A 5 8.47 6.01 16.29
C LYS A 5 8.91 6.90 15.14
N ALA A 6 9.20 8.16 15.44
CA ALA A 6 9.84 9.10 14.52
C ALA A 6 11.28 9.33 14.98
N ASN A 7 12.23 8.73 14.29
CA ASN A 7 13.65 8.82 14.63
C ASN A 7 14.36 9.85 13.75
N GLU A 8 15.16 10.74 14.34
CA GLU A 8 16.01 11.66 13.60
C GLU A 8 17.15 10.87 12.93
N GLN A 9 17.15 10.82 11.61
CA GLN A 9 18.13 10.08 10.82
C GLN A 9 18.74 10.94 9.71
N LYS A 10 20.03 10.72 9.42
CA LYS A 10 20.67 11.33 8.26
C LYS A 10 20.25 10.60 6.98
N ILE A 11 19.64 11.31 6.06
CA ILE A 11 19.22 10.76 4.76
C ILE A 11 20.45 10.61 3.88
N LYS A 12 20.67 9.41 3.33
CA LYS A 12 21.87 9.11 2.53
C LYS A 12 21.68 9.29 1.03
N ILE A 13 20.44 9.25 0.53
CA ILE A 13 20.13 9.21 -0.92
C ILE A 13 18.89 10.05 -1.21
N GLY A 14 18.84 10.69 -2.40
CA GLY A 14 17.69 11.43 -2.89
C GLY A 14 17.77 12.93 -2.64
N LYS A 15 16.66 13.64 -2.86
CA LYS A 15 16.54 15.11 -2.80
C LYS A 15 17.04 15.71 -1.47
N TYR A 16 16.95 14.95 -0.39
CA TYR A 16 17.28 15.38 0.96
C TYR A 16 18.57 14.71 1.50
N ALA A 17 19.42 14.20 0.60
CA ALA A 17 20.71 13.63 1.01
C ALA A 17 21.50 14.60 1.90
N ASP A 18 22.22 14.04 2.86
CA ASP A 18 23.03 14.74 3.84
C ASP A 18 22.29 15.65 4.84
N THR A 19 20.95 15.66 4.82
CA THR A 19 20.14 16.34 5.84
C THR A 19 19.64 15.37 6.91
N TYR A 20 19.40 15.87 8.13
CA TYR A 20 18.73 15.13 9.19
C TYR A 20 17.23 15.32 9.08
N ARG A 21 16.48 14.22 9.14
CA ARG A 21 15.01 14.21 9.09
C ARG A 21 14.44 13.17 10.03
N TYR A 22 13.24 13.44 10.54
CA TYR A 22 12.49 12.46 11.30
C TYR A 22 11.85 11.45 10.33
N VAL A 23 12.27 10.19 10.45
CA VAL A 23 11.72 9.07 9.68
C VAL A 23 10.79 8.29 10.57
N MET A 24 9.54 8.15 10.14
CA MET A 24 8.51 7.45 10.89
C MET A 24 8.53 5.96 10.56
N ALA A 25 8.38 5.13 11.58
CA ALA A 25 8.23 3.69 11.45
C ALA A 25 7.24 3.17 12.50
N PRO A 26 6.41 2.17 12.16
CA PRO A 26 5.50 1.58 13.13
C PRO A 26 6.29 0.89 14.24
N GLU A 27 5.85 1.07 15.48
CA GLU A 27 6.34 0.32 16.62
C GLU A 27 5.48 -0.95 16.77
N LEU A 28 6.00 -2.05 16.26
CA LEU A 28 5.30 -3.32 16.33
C LEU A 28 5.41 -3.95 17.72
N TYR A 29 4.30 -4.45 18.23
CA TYR A 29 4.28 -5.30 19.40
C TYR A 29 4.83 -6.69 19.08
N ALA A 30 4.89 -7.55 20.09
CA ALA A 30 5.32 -8.93 19.92
C ALA A 30 4.43 -9.68 18.91
N THR A 31 5.04 -10.50 18.06
CA THR A 31 4.33 -11.35 17.12
C THR A 31 3.42 -12.34 17.86
N LEU A 32 2.15 -12.33 17.52
CA LEU A 32 1.18 -13.30 18.03
C LEU A 32 1.24 -14.56 17.15
N ASN A 33 1.52 -15.69 17.76
CA ASN A 33 1.55 -16.97 17.04
C ASN A 33 0.14 -17.54 16.84
N GLN A 34 0.03 -18.49 15.92
CA GLN A 34 -1.23 -19.17 15.59
C GLN A 34 -1.94 -19.73 16.82
N ASN A 35 -1.21 -20.35 17.75
CA ASN A 35 -1.79 -20.93 18.96
C ASN A 35 -2.52 -19.91 19.84
N LYS A 36 -2.01 -18.67 19.92
CA LYS A 36 -2.65 -17.59 20.66
C LYS A 36 -3.92 -17.11 19.97
N VAL A 37 -3.90 -16.98 18.65
CA VAL A 37 -5.07 -16.61 17.84
C VAL A 37 -6.17 -17.66 18.00
N ILE A 38 -5.83 -18.96 17.87
CA ILE A 38 -6.78 -20.06 18.01
C ILE A 38 -7.37 -20.15 19.42
N LYS A 39 -6.54 -19.94 20.47
CA LYS A 39 -7.02 -19.91 21.84
C LYS A 39 -8.05 -18.80 22.06
N GLU A 40 -7.76 -17.61 21.56
CA GLU A 40 -8.66 -16.46 21.68
C GLU A 40 -9.95 -16.66 20.87
N ALA A 41 -9.83 -17.17 19.65
CA ALA A 41 -10.98 -17.49 18.81
C ALA A 41 -11.89 -18.56 19.44
N ALA A 42 -11.31 -19.59 20.03
CA ALA A 42 -12.03 -20.64 20.75
C ALA A 42 -12.80 -20.06 21.95
N LEU A 43 -12.17 -19.16 22.73
CA LEU A 43 -12.83 -18.49 23.85
C LEU A 43 -14.02 -17.63 23.41
N ARG A 44 -13.88 -16.87 22.31
CA ARG A 44 -14.94 -15.99 21.82
C ARG A 44 -16.10 -16.74 21.19
N SER A 45 -15.81 -17.86 20.52
CA SER A 45 -16.83 -18.68 19.83
C SER A 45 -17.50 -19.71 20.72
N GLY A 46 -16.97 -20.00 21.91
CA GLY A 46 -17.44 -21.08 22.79
C GLY A 46 -17.13 -22.51 22.29
N ILE A 47 -16.32 -22.64 21.22
CA ILE A 47 -15.92 -23.93 20.65
C ILE A 47 -14.65 -24.45 21.34
N SER A 48 -14.48 -25.75 21.41
CA SER A 48 -13.25 -26.32 21.98
C SER A 48 -12.01 -25.93 21.15
N LYS A 49 -10.88 -25.73 21.82
CA LYS A 49 -9.63 -25.38 21.14
C LYS A 49 -9.23 -26.37 20.04
N GLY A 50 -9.48 -27.69 20.26
CA GLY A 50 -9.15 -28.72 19.28
C GLY A 50 -9.96 -28.60 17.99
N VAL A 51 -11.26 -28.35 18.11
CA VAL A 51 -12.15 -28.12 16.95
C VAL A 51 -11.75 -26.84 16.22
N MET A 52 -11.47 -25.76 16.95
CA MET A 52 -11.02 -24.50 16.35
C MET A 52 -9.68 -24.66 15.61
N GLN A 53 -8.75 -25.44 16.18
CA GLN A 53 -7.46 -25.75 15.54
C GLN A 53 -7.68 -26.49 14.22
N ALA A 54 -8.49 -27.55 14.21
CA ALA A 54 -8.76 -28.34 13.02
C ALA A 54 -9.43 -27.50 11.91
N ALA A 55 -10.39 -26.66 12.28
CA ALA A 55 -11.06 -25.76 11.34
C ALA A 55 -10.08 -24.72 10.74
N TRP A 56 -9.22 -24.16 11.58
CA TRP A 56 -8.23 -23.17 11.14
C TRP A 56 -7.19 -23.78 10.20
N ASP A 57 -6.70 -24.97 10.51
CA ASP A 57 -5.70 -25.67 9.69
C ASP A 57 -6.31 -26.06 8.33
N ALA A 58 -7.53 -26.62 8.33
CA ALA A 58 -8.24 -26.95 7.10
C ALA A 58 -8.50 -25.72 6.21
N ALA A 59 -8.93 -24.60 6.81
CA ALA A 59 -9.13 -23.36 6.07
C ALA A 59 -7.81 -22.84 5.47
N GLY A 60 -6.72 -22.89 6.23
CA GLY A 60 -5.39 -22.49 5.77
C GLY A 60 -4.89 -23.32 4.59
N GLU A 61 -5.11 -24.64 4.61
CA GLU A 61 -4.76 -25.54 3.50
C GLU A 61 -5.55 -25.22 2.23
N VAL A 62 -6.86 -25.01 2.33
CA VAL A 62 -7.71 -24.67 1.19
C VAL A 62 -7.33 -23.31 0.62
N ILE A 63 -7.13 -22.29 1.45
CA ILE A 63 -6.71 -20.95 1.02
C ILE A 63 -5.37 -21.05 0.28
N LYS A 64 -4.41 -21.78 0.81
CA LYS A 64 -3.11 -22.00 0.20
C LYS A 64 -3.24 -22.67 -1.17
N ALA A 65 -4.00 -23.76 -1.28
CA ALA A 65 -4.19 -24.51 -2.51
C ALA A 65 -4.77 -23.60 -3.61
N TRP A 66 -5.90 -22.95 -3.33
CA TRP A 66 -6.55 -22.10 -4.32
C TRP A 66 -5.72 -20.87 -4.72
N ALA A 67 -5.02 -20.25 -3.78
CA ALA A 67 -4.14 -19.13 -4.10
C ALA A 67 -2.97 -19.54 -5.00
N THR A 68 -2.45 -20.77 -4.86
CA THR A 68 -1.37 -21.29 -5.72
C THR A 68 -1.88 -21.77 -7.10
N GLU A 69 -3.17 -22.11 -7.21
CA GLU A 69 -3.84 -22.38 -8.48
C GLU A 69 -4.18 -21.10 -9.27
N GLY A 70 -3.97 -19.92 -8.67
CA GLY A 70 -4.17 -18.63 -9.33
C GLY A 70 -5.52 -17.97 -9.02
N HIS A 71 -6.29 -18.52 -8.08
CA HIS A 71 -7.54 -17.90 -7.63
C HIS A 71 -7.29 -16.71 -6.71
N SER A 72 -8.21 -15.76 -6.75
CA SER A 72 -8.35 -14.75 -5.69
C SER A 72 -9.22 -15.34 -4.59
N VAL A 73 -8.67 -15.48 -3.40
CA VAL A 73 -9.34 -16.13 -2.26
C VAL A 73 -9.72 -15.08 -1.24
N ALA A 74 -11.00 -15.00 -0.90
CA ALA A 74 -11.50 -14.13 0.15
C ALA A 74 -11.17 -14.70 1.53
N ILE A 75 -10.68 -13.84 2.42
CA ILE A 75 -10.44 -14.15 3.84
C ILE A 75 -11.46 -13.34 4.63
N PRO A 76 -12.44 -13.99 5.26
CA PRO A 76 -13.55 -13.30 5.93
C PRO A 76 -13.07 -12.25 6.94
N GLY A 77 -13.62 -11.04 6.86
CA GLY A 77 -13.29 -9.93 7.75
C GLY A 77 -11.93 -9.27 7.52
N LEU A 78 -11.11 -9.80 6.62
CA LEU A 78 -9.77 -9.26 6.39
C LEU A 78 -9.60 -8.69 4.98
N GLY A 79 -9.94 -9.47 3.95
CA GLY A 79 -9.69 -9.05 2.59
C GLY A 79 -9.60 -10.21 1.61
N SER A 80 -8.88 -10.01 0.53
CA SER A 80 -8.62 -11.07 -0.46
C SER A 80 -7.13 -11.25 -0.70
N MET A 81 -6.76 -12.48 -0.99
CA MET A 81 -5.40 -12.88 -1.29
C MET A 81 -5.32 -13.46 -2.71
N ARG A 82 -4.37 -13.01 -3.51
CA ARG A 82 -4.18 -13.50 -4.87
C ARG A 82 -2.71 -13.64 -5.26
N PHE A 83 -2.46 -14.45 -6.25
CA PHE A 83 -1.14 -14.55 -6.89
C PHE A 83 -0.79 -13.27 -7.66
N GLY A 84 0.46 -12.88 -7.60
CA GLY A 84 1.01 -11.80 -8.39
C GLY A 84 2.42 -12.13 -8.86
N LEU A 85 2.83 -11.51 -9.95
CA LEU A 85 4.17 -11.68 -10.48
C LEU A 85 4.78 -10.34 -10.88
N ARG A 86 6.10 -10.33 -10.96
CA ARG A 86 6.87 -9.25 -11.56
C ARG A 86 7.70 -9.84 -12.71
N ALA A 87 7.52 -9.33 -13.91
CA ALA A 87 8.22 -9.78 -15.10
C ALA A 87 8.81 -8.60 -15.89
N LYS A 88 9.78 -8.89 -16.77
CA LYS A 88 10.21 -7.94 -17.80
C LYS A 88 9.20 -7.94 -18.94
N SER A 89 8.90 -6.76 -19.49
CA SER A 89 8.17 -6.64 -20.75
C SER A 89 9.12 -6.86 -21.95
N VAL A 90 8.56 -7.38 -23.03
CA VAL A 90 9.24 -7.56 -24.33
C VAL A 90 8.31 -7.08 -25.44
N ALA A 91 8.88 -6.64 -26.55
CA ALA A 91 8.11 -6.10 -27.67
C ALA A 91 7.55 -7.19 -28.59
N ASN A 92 8.28 -8.32 -28.73
CA ASN A 92 7.93 -9.40 -29.65
C ASN A 92 7.41 -10.61 -28.87
N VAL A 93 6.30 -11.20 -29.33
CA VAL A 93 5.71 -12.40 -28.74
C VAL A 93 6.68 -13.59 -28.69
N ASN A 94 7.55 -13.71 -29.69
CA ASN A 94 8.54 -14.81 -29.76
C ASN A 94 9.61 -14.72 -28.64
N GLU A 95 9.74 -13.58 -27.97
CA GLU A 95 10.66 -13.39 -26.85
C GLU A 95 10.04 -13.77 -25.51
N VAL A 96 8.72 -14.01 -25.46
CA VAL A 96 8.01 -14.37 -24.25
C VAL A 96 8.46 -15.75 -23.76
N LYS A 97 9.01 -15.79 -22.54
CA LYS A 97 9.47 -17.02 -21.90
C LYS A 97 9.39 -16.91 -20.37
N ALA A 98 9.29 -18.05 -19.70
CA ALA A 98 9.17 -18.12 -18.24
C ALA A 98 10.32 -17.39 -17.50
N GLY A 99 11.52 -17.36 -18.10
CA GLY A 99 12.68 -16.66 -17.54
C GLY A 99 12.55 -15.13 -17.47
N LEU A 100 11.52 -14.55 -18.06
CA LEU A 100 11.20 -13.13 -17.88
C LEU A 100 10.57 -12.83 -16.52
N ILE A 101 10.00 -13.84 -15.86
CA ILE A 101 9.40 -13.71 -14.53
C ILE A 101 10.53 -13.59 -13.50
N ARG A 102 10.66 -12.38 -12.92
CA ARG A 102 11.71 -12.07 -11.92
C ARG A 102 11.34 -12.52 -10.51
N SER A 103 10.05 -12.41 -10.16
CA SER A 103 9.57 -12.82 -8.84
C SER A 103 8.10 -13.19 -8.87
N ARG A 104 7.73 -14.10 -7.97
CA ARG A 104 6.35 -14.47 -7.65
C ARG A 104 6.04 -13.99 -6.25
N ARG A 105 4.83 -13.51 -6.01
CA ARG A 105 4.42 -12.98 -4.71
C ARG A 105 2.94 -13.22 -4.48
N ILE A 106 2.54 -13.19 -3.24
CA ILE A 106 1.14 -13.09 -2.84
C ILE A 106 0.82 -11.62 -2.60
N ILE A 107 -0.30 -11.16 -3.14
CA ILE A 107 -0.83 -9.82 -2.93
C ILE A 107 -2.05 -9.98 -2.04
N PHE A 108 -2.06 -9.27 -0.92
CA PHE A 108 -3.20 -9.14 -0.03
C PHE A 108 -3.86 -7.78 -0.27
N THR A 109 -5.19 -7.80 -0.42
CA THR A 109 -6.00 -6.58 -0.58
C THR A 109 -7.00 -6.54 0.57
N PRO A 110 -6.87 -5.61 1.52
CA PRO A 110 -7.79 -5.50 2.66
C PRO A 110 -9.20 -5.09 2.22
N THR A 111 -10.20 -5.44 3.04
CA THR A 111 -11.59 -4.95 2.87
C THR A 111 -11.67 -3.45 3.16
N THR A 112 -12.74 -2.83 2.69
CA THR A 112 -13.06 -1.42 3.00
C THR A 112 -13.21 -1.23 4.51
N ASP A 113 -13.97 -2.10 5.16
CA ASP A 113 -14.20 -2.06 6.61
C ASP A 113 -12.89 -2.09 7.40
N LEU A 114 -11.93 -2.97 7.00
CA LEU A 114 -10.63 -3.04 7.66
C LEU A 114 -9.80 -1.76 7.45
N LYS A 115 -9.92 -1.14 6.27
CA LYS A 115 -9.25 0.14 5.99
C LYS A 115 -9.83 1.28 6.83
N GLU A 116 -11.15 1.34 6.92
CA GLU A 116 -11.87 2.34 7.72
C GLU A 116 -11.53 2.16 9.22
N GLU A 117 -11.58 0.93 9.74
CA GLU A 117 -11.19 0.65 11.13
C GLU A 117 -9.73 1.06 11.42
N LEU A 118 -8.83 0.85 10.44
CA LEU A 118 -7.44 1.25 10.56
C LEU A 118 -7.28 2.78 10.54
N ALA A 119 -8.05 3.48 9.71
CA ALA A 119 -8.06 4.94 9.62
C ALA A 119 -8.59 5.58 10.91
N ASP A 120 -9.62 4.99 11.49
CA ASP A 120 -10.22 5.47 12.76
C ASP A 120 -9.38 5.10 14.00
N THR A 121 -8.42 4.19 13.84
CA THR A 121 -7.59 3.76 14.96
C THR A 121 -6.65 4.87 15.41
N ALA A 122 -6.78 5.31 16.66
CA ALA A 122 -5.94 6.34 17.25
C ALA A 122 -4.43 6.00 17.14
N ILE A 123 -3.62 7.00 16.79
CA ILE A 123 -2.18 6.89 16.64
C ILE A 123 -1.46 7.70 17.70
N GLN A 124 -0.35 7.19 18.22
CA GLN A 124 0.60 7.90 19.06
C GLN A 124 1.97 7.86 18.43
N ILE A 125 2.56 9.03 18.17
CA ILE A 125 3.90 9.16 17.59
C ILE A 125 4.84 9.63 18.68
N THR A 126 5.93 8.88 18.91
CA THR A 126 7.01 9.29 19.82
C THR A 126 8.23 9.66 18.98
N CYS A 127 8.70 10.90 19.12
CA CYS A 127 9.83 11.42 18.39
C CYS A 127 11.10 11.27 19.22
N TYR A 128 12.14 10.70 18.62
CA TYR A 128 13.46 10.51 19.22
C TYR A 128 14.52 11.28 18.43
N ASP A 129 15.38 11.98 19.13
CA ASP A 129 16.56 12.62 18.56
C ASP A 129 17.60 11.57 18.11
N ARG A 130 18.71 12.05 17.52
CA ARG A 130 19.83 11.20 17.08
C ARG A 130 20.52 10.45 18.23
N ASN A 131 20.35 10.87 19.48
CA ASN A 131 20.90 10.23 20.67
C ASN A 131 19.93 9.21 21.28
N GLY A 132 18.72 9.06 20.68
CA GLY A 132 17.69 8.16 21.16
C GLY A 132 16.89 8.71 22.36
N GLN A 133 16.98 10.02 22.63
CA GLN A 133 16.18 10.67 23.66
C GLN A 133 14.81 11.07 23.10
N GLU A 134 13.75 10.84 23.86
CA GLU A 134 12.40 11.29 23.52
C GLU A 134 12.35 12.82 23.60
N VAL A 135 12.02 13.48 22.48
CA VAL A 135 11.95 14.94 22.37
C VAL A 135 10.53 15.46 22.19
N LYS A 136 9.62 14.63 21.68
CA LYS A 136 8.21 15.02 21.48
C LYS A 136 7.31 13.79 21.42
N ARG A 137 6.06 13.96 21.88
CA ARG A 137 4.98 12.99 21.71
C ARG A 137 3.78 13.68 21.08
N VAL A 138 3.23 13.04 20.03
CA VAL A 138 2.09 13.53 19.24
C VAL A 138 1.02 12.44 19.24
N THR A 139 -0.23 12.81 19.30
CA THR A 139 -1.38 11.90 19.23
C THR A 139 -2.27 12.26 18.05
N SER A 140 -3.22 11.40 17.71
CA SER A 140 -4.22 11.68 16.66
C SER A 140 -5.18 12.84 17.02
N ALA A 141 -5.11 13.36 18.25
CA ALA A 141 -5.85 14.58 18.66
C ALA A 141 -5.10 15.88 18.31
N ASP A 142 -3.80 15.79 17.96
CA ASP A 142 -3.02 16.93 17.48
C ASP A 142 -3.43 17.24 16.03
N GLU A 143 -3.33 18.52 15.64
CA GLU A 143 -3.73 18.97 14.31
C GLU A 143 -2.95 18.23 13.21
N GLY A 144 -3.65 17.72 12.22
CA GLY A 144 -3.10 17.06 11.04
C GLY A 144 -4.06 16.02 10.47
N ILE A 145 -4.07 15.88 9.15
CA ILE A 145 -4.80 14.85 8.43
C ILE A 145 -3.82 13.74 8.09
N ILE A 146 -4.20 12.49 8.38
CA ILE A 146 -3.47 11.32 7.92
C ILE A 146 -4.01 10.98 6.53
N GLU A 147 -3.23 11.27 5.50
CA GLU A 147 -3.56 10.88 4.13
C GLU A 147 -3.24 9.39 3.93
N ASP A 148 -4.14 8.66 3.28
CA ASP A 148 -3.92 7.26 2.93
C ASP A 148 -2.90 7.19 1.77
N PRO A 149 -1.72 6.57 1.96
CA PRO A 149 -0.67 6.53 0.96
C PRO A 149 -0.98 5.61 -0.24
N GLU A 150 -2.11 4.92 -0.25
CA GLU A 150 -2.50 4.00 -1.34
C GLU A 150 -3.38 4.62 -2.43
N GLN A 151 -3.70 5.90 -2.36
CA GLN A 151 -4.24 6.55 -3.55
C GLN A 151 -3.07 6.89 -4.49
N PRO A 152 -2.93 6.24 -5.65
CA PRO A 152 -2.01 6.72 -6.66
C PRO A 152 -2.45 8.14 -7.02
N GLU A 153 -1.55 9.10 -6.89
CA GLU A 153 -1.78 10.45 -7.39
C GLU A 153 -2.32 10.34 -8.81
N THR A 154 -3.59 10.66 -9.00
CA THR A 154 -4.12 10.85 -10.34
C THR A 154 -3.37 12.03 -10.91
N PRO A 155 -2.67 11.87 -12.05
CA PRO A 155 -1.99 13.00 -12.66
C PRO A 155 -3.02 14.11 -12.88
N ASP A 156 -2.78 15.26 -12.30
CA ASP A 156 -3.62 16.45 -12.48
C ASP A 156 -3.71 16.75 -13.98
N PRO A 157 -4.89 16.62 -14.63
CA PRO A 157 -5.02 16.86 -16.06
C PRO A 157 -4.76 18.31 -16.46
N ASN A 158 -4.40 19.20 -15.53
CA ASN A 158 -4.26 20.64 -15.76
C ASN A 158 -2.81 21.16 -15.72
N GLN A 159 -1.79 20.29 -15.73
CA GLN A 159 -0.39 20.72 -15.90
C GLN A 159 0.08 20.63 -17.36
N ASN A 160 -0.76 21.05 -18.30
CA ASN A 160 -0.27 21.37 -19.65
C ASN A 160 -0.78 22.75 -20.06
N GLY A 161 -0.05 23.76 -19.70
CA GLY A 161 -0.42 25.10 -20.04
C GLY A 161 0.65 26.10 -19.75
N GLY A 162 1.47 26.41 -20.68
CA GLY A 162 2.27 27.63 -20.57
C GLY A 162 3.55 27.61 -21.34
N ASN A 163 3.45 27.60 -22.62
CA ASN A 163 4.46 28.28 -23.42
C ASN A 163 3.79 29.27 -24.36
N THR A 164 3.61 30.49 -23.91
CA THR A 164 3.35 31.68 -24.72
C THR A 164 4.62 32.09 -25.40
N GLY A 165 4.67 31.88 -26.67
CA GLY A 165 5.67 32.50 -27.56
C GLY A 165 4.94 33.07 -28.77
N GLY A 166 4.79 34.38 -28.77
CA GLY A 166 4.01 35.17 -29.68
C GLY A 166 4.63 35.41 -31.02
N ASN A 167 3.88 36.15 -31.76
CA ASN A 167 4.20 36.96 -32.96
C ASN A 167 3.98 36.24 -34.28
N GLY A 168 3.05 36.68 -35.06
CA GLY A 168 3.02 37.84 -35.88
C GLY A 168 2.41 37.54 -37.22
N ASN A 169 1.32 38.22 -37.51
CA ASN A 169 1.07 38.91 -38.76
C ASN A 169 0.84 38.17 -40.06
N GLY A 170 -0.30 38.51 -40.69
CA GLY A 170 -0.36 38.73 -42.12
C GLY A 170 -1.22 37.84 -42.97
N GLY A 171 -2.39 38.37 -43.34
CA GLY A 171 -2.74 38.50 -44.73
C GLY A 171 -3.66 37.48 -45.38
N ASN A 172 -4.91 37.87 -45.47
CA ASN A 172 -5.65 38.06 -46.72
C ASN A 172 -5.95 36.88 -47.66
N GLY A 173 -7.22 36.69 -47.92
CA GLY A 173 -7.78 36.55 -49.26
C GLY A 173 -8.15 35.15 -49.74
N GLY A 174 -9.40 35.04 -50.15
CA GLY A 174 -9.71 34.29 -51.34
C GLY A 174 -10.77 33.23 -51.23
N ASP A 175 -11.93 33.63 -51.58
CA ASP A 175 -13.11 32.92 -52.09
C ASP A 175 -12.83 31.64 -52.89
N GLY A 176 -13.82 30.78 -52.95
CA GLY A 176 -13.95 29.78 -54.00
C GLY A 176 -14.69 28.53 -53.60
N ASP A 177 -15.93 28.56 -53.62
CA ASP A 177 -17.00 27.80 -54.27
C ASP A 177 -16.69 26.43 -54.89
N SER A 178 -17.73 25.59 -54.78
CA SER A 178 -18.27 24.55 -55.68
C SER A 178 -17.84 23.10 -55.47
N ASP A 179 -18.91 22.34 -55.14
CA ASP A 179 -19.43 21.11 -55.78
C ASP A 179 -18.49 19.93 -56.12
N GLU A 180 -18.73 18.82 -55.54
CA GLU A 180 -19.45 17.59 -55.94
C GLU A 180 -19.34 16.54 -54.81
#